data_a56935126485b63e521fccae0d760f3e
#
_entry.id   a56935126485b63e521fccae0d760f3e
#
_cell.length_a   1.000
_cell.length_b   1.000
_cell.length_c   1.000
_cell.angle_alpha   90.00
_cell.angle_beta   90.00
_cell.angle_gamma   90.00
#
_symmetry.space_group_name_H-M   'P 1'
#
loop_
_entity.id
_entity.type
_entity.pdbx_description
1 polymer ?
#
loop_
_entity_poly.entity_id
_entity_poly.type
_entity_poly.pdbx_seq_one_letter_code
_entity_poly.pdbx_strand_id
1 'polypeptide(L)'
;MNFKTFALDGRFGDPSRFSVAKMVKDELEKGGMSYSELCPDIVICIGGDGSLLKSLNSRGYEGNYLLINGGTLGYLGDYHTNEWEKAVFDLLSDKTPSFEEHIPLVCQDKSGHFFYAANDISMIAPVRAINFDLLIDNEKLLATQASGLIVCSPLGSTAFNLSVDG
;
A
#
# COMPACT_ATOMS: atom_id res chain seq x y z
N MET A 1 -19.25 1.80 9.49
CA MET A 1 -18.88 3.09 8.83
C MET A 1 -19.35 2.94 7.40
N ASN A 2 -20.35 3.69 6.93
CA ASN A 2 -20.82 3.57 5.55
C ASN A 2 -20.03 4.54 4.70
N PHE A 3 -19.20 4.03 3.78
CA PHE A 3 -18.52 4.84 2.79
C PHE A 3 -19.53 5.47 1.84
N LYS A 4 -19.35 6.74 1.54
CA LYS A 4 -20.20 7.49 0.60
C LYS A 4 -19.49 7.76 -0.72
N THR A 5 -18.18 7.85 -0.65
CA THR A 5 -17.33 8.20 -1.80
C THR A 5 -16.21 7.19 -1.98
N PHE A 6 -15.82 6.98 -3.24
CA PHE A 6 -14.71 6.09 -3.59
C PHE A 6 -13.87 6.65 -4.73
N ALA A 7 -12.60 6.23 -4.80
CA ALA A 7 -11.74 6.39 -5.95
C ALA A 7 -11.26 5.02 -6.45
N LEU A 8 -10.81 4.98 -7.69
CA LEU A 8 -10.24 3.78 -8.31
C LEU A 8 -8.79 4.05 -8.73
N ASP A 9 -7.89 3.20 -8.26
CA ASP A 9 -6.50 3.18 -8.68
C ASP A 9 -6.12 1.83 -9.30
N GLY A 10 -5.13 1.83 -10.19
CA GLY A 10 -4.65 0.60 -10.80
C GLY A 10 -3.86 0.81 -12.07
N ARG A 11 -3.40 -0.30 -12.66
CA ARG A 11 -2.78 -0.31 -14.00
C ARG A 11 -3.83 -0.64 -15.04
N PHE A 12 -4.60 0.34 -15.47
CA PHE A 12 -5.72 0.17 -16.41
C PHE A 12 -5.30 0.00 -17.88
N GLY A 13 -4.00 -0.10 -18.18
CA GLY A 13 -3.52 -0.52 -19.49
C GLY A 13 -3.77 -2.00 -19.83
N ASP A 14 -4.09 -2.82 -18.83
CA ASP A 14 -4.55 -4.19 -19.01
C ASP A 14 -6.07 -4.20 -19.21
N PRO A 15 -6.58 -4.72 -20.36
CA PRO A 15 -8.01 -4.71 -20.66
C PRO A 15 -8.88 -5.43 -19.63
N SER A 16 -8.36 -6.51 -19.01
CA SER A 16 -9.09 -7.27 -18.00
C SER A 16 -9.32 -6.45 -16.74
N ARG A 17 -8.27 -5.78 -16.26
CA ARG A 17 -8.34 -4.89 -15.09
C ARG A 17 -9.19 -3.66 -15.35
N PHE A 18 -9.09 -3.10 -16.55
CA PHE A 18 -9.96 -2.00 -16.96
C PHE A 18 -11.44 -2.40 -16.93
N SER A 19 -11.76 -3.60 -17.42
CA SER A 19 -13.13 -4.13 -17.40
C SER A 19 -13.64 -4.27 -15.96
N VAL A 20 -12.83 -4.85 -15.05
CA VAL A 20 -13.19 -4.98 -13.63
C VAL A 20 -13.38 -3.60 -13.00
N ALA A 21 -12.48 -2.66 -13.26
CA ALA A 21 -12.60 -1.29 -12.71
C ALA A 21 -13.90 -0.62 -13.14
N LYS A 22 -14.29 -0.78 -14.40
CA LYS A 22 -15.55 -0.25 -14.91
C LYS A 22 -16.76 -0.90 -14.23
N MET A 23 -16.77 -2.24 -14.10
CA MET A 23 -17.87 -2.96 -13.44
C MET A 23 -17.99 -2.56 -11.97
N VAL A 24 -16.87 -2.49 -11.23
CA VAL A 24 -16.86 -2.04 -9.84
C VAL A 24 -17.42 -0.62 -9.72
N LYS A 25 -16.97 0.30 -10.58
CA LYS A 25 -17.48 1.67 -10.59
C LYS A 25 -18.99 1.71 -10.82
N ASP A 26 -19.47 1.07 -11.89
CA ASP A 26 -20.87 1.10 -12.30
C ASP A 26 -21.77 0.53 -11.18
N GLU A 27 -21.37 -0.53 -10.51
CA GLU A 27 -22.17 -1.15 -9.44
C GLU A 27 -22.13 -0.35 -8.13
N LEU A 28 -20.99 0.26 -7.77
CA LEU A 28 -20.93 1.13 -6.59
C LEU A 28 -21.78 2.40 -6.77
N GLU A 29 -21.74 3.00 -7.97
CA GLU A 29 -22.56 4.17 -8.29
C GLU A 29 -24.07 3.81 -8.28
N LYS A 30 -24.47 2.66 -8.80
CA LYS A 30 -25.85 2.13 -8.68
C LYS A 30 -26.25 1.89 -7.22
N GLY A 31 -25.31 1.45 -6.39
CA GLY A 31 -25.48 1.25 -4.95
C GLY A 31 -25.54 2.53 -4.13
N GLY A 32 -25.38 3.70 -4.77
CA GLY A 32 -25.51 5.02 -4.13
C GLY A 32 -24.18 5.64 -3.66
N MET A 33 -23.03 5.02 -3.93
CA MET A 33 -21.74 5.65 -3.70
C MET A 33 -21.40 6.63 -4.84
N SER A 34 -20.62 7.65 -4.54
CA SER A 34 -20.18 8.66 -5.52
C SER A 34 -18.67 8.54 -5.79
N TYR A 35 -18.30 8.62 -7.06
CA TYR A 35 -16.87 8.68 -7.40
C TYR A 35 -16.27 10.03 -7.01
N SER A 36 -15.15 10.01 -6.30
CA SER A 36 -14.43 11.20 -5.85
C SER A 36 -12.92 10.97 -5.96
N GLU A 37 -12.25 11.74 -6.83
CA GLU A 37 -10.79 11.62 -7.04
C GLU A 37 -9.99 12.23 -5.90
N LEU A 38 -10.45 13.36 -5.34
CA LEU A 38 -9.65 14.17 -4.42
C LEU A 38 -9.75 13.75 -2.96
N CYS A 39 -10.94 13.40 -2.49
CA CYS A 39 -11.16 13.05 -1.08
C CYS A 39 -12.12 11.88 -0.98
N PRO A 40 -11.75 10.68 -1.41
CA PRO A 40 -12.57 9.49 -1.28
C PRO A 40 -12.58 8.99 0.17
N ASP A 41 -13.70 8.42 0.61
CA ASP A 41 -13.77 7.69 1.89
C ASP A 41 -12.96 6.38 1.80
N ILE A 42 -12.86 5.79 0.60
CA ILE A 42 -12.09 4.58 0.33
C ILE A 42 -11.46 4.62 -1.07
N VAL A 43 -10.24 4.14 -1.19
CA VAL A 43 -9.55 3.93 -2.47
C VAL A 43 -9.55 2.44 -2.80
N ILE A 44 -10.11 2.07 -3.95
CA ILE A 44 -10.15 0.69 -4.43
C ILE A 44 -9.05 0.51 -5.47
N CYS A 45 -8.04 -0.25 -5.12
CA CYS A 45 -6.91 -0.56 -5.99
C CYS A 45 -7.20 -1.85 -6.76
N ILE A 46 -7.06 -1.82 -8.10
CA ILE A 46 -7.23 -3.00 -8.95
C ILE A 46 -5.90 -3.36 -9.58
N GLY A 47 -5.29 -4.44 -9.10
CA GLY A 47 -3.96 -4.87 -9.51
C GLY A 47 -3.29 -5.74 -8.46
N GLY A 48 -1.98 -5.89 -8.47
CA GLY A 48 -1.23 -6.56 -7.40
C GLY A 48 -0.78 -5.58 -6.31
N ASP A 49 -0.03 -6.10 -5.31
CA ASP A 49 0.50 -5.32 -4.19
C ASP A 49 1.22 -4.03 -4.64
N GLY A 50 1.99 -4.10 -5.72
CA GLY A 50 2.66 -2.91 -6.28
C GLY A 50 1.71 -1.82 -6.79
N SER A 51 0.44 -2.13 -7.08
CA SER A 51 -0.57 -1.12 -7.43
C SER A 51 -1.06 -0.41 -6.18
N LEU A 52 -1.27 -1.15 -5.10
CA LEU A 52 -1.60 -0.58 -3.78
C LEU A 52 -0.46 0.31 -3.27
N LEU A 53 0.78 -0.18 -3.29
CA LEU A 53 1.95 0.60 -2.86
C LEU A 53 2.11 1.89 -3.65
N LYS A 54 1.86 1.85 -4.97
CA LYS A 54 1.88 3.05 -5.81
C LYS A 54 0.76 4.03 -5.43
N SER A 55 -0.44 3.53 -5.13
CA SER A 55 -1.57 4.34 -4.69
C SER A 55 -1.27 5.02 -3.36
N LEU A 56 -0.75 4.28 -2.37
CA LEU A 56 -0.30 4.82 -1.08
C LEU A 56 0.73 5.94 -1.26
N ASN A 57 1.72 5.75 -2.12
CA ASN A 57 2.75 6.76 -2.39
C ASN A 57 2.22 8.01 -3.10
N SER A 58 1.16 7.90 -3.90
CA SER A 58 0.60 9.03 -4.66
C SER A 58 -0.51 9.77 -3.94
N ARG A 59 -1.32 9.07 -3.13
CA ARG A 59 -2.48 9.64 -2.41
C ARG A 59 -2.20 9.89 -0.93
N GLY A 60 -1.21 9.22 -0.36
CA GLY A 60 -0.88 9.29 1.06
C GLY A 60 -1.21 7.99 1.80
N TYR A 61 -0.72 7.92 3.03
CA TYR A 61 -0.86 6.74 3.89
C TYR A 61 -2.04 6.87 4.86
N GLU A 62 -2.72 8.00 4.86
CA GLU A 62 -3.94 8.21 5.62
C GLU A 62 -5.15 7.87 4.75
N GLY A 63 -6.05 7.03 5.25
CA GLY A 63 -7.26 6.66 4.53
C GLY A 63 -7.50 5.16 4.49
N ASN A 64 -8.59 4.78 3.85
CA ASN A 64 -8.99 3.38 3.71
C ASN A 64 -8.66 2.91 2.30
N TYR A 65 -8.05 1.73 2.21
CA TYR A 65 -7.67 1.10 0.95
C TYR A 65 -8.23 -0.31 0.89
N LEU A 66 -8.68 -0.70 -0.29
CA LEU A 66 -9.10 -2.06 -0.62
C LEU A 66 -8.33 -2.52 -1.84
N LEU A 67 -7.73 -3.70 -1.81
CA LEU A 67 -7.05 -4.27 -2.97
C LEU A 67 -7.85 -5.42 -3.58
N ILE A 68 -8.27 -5.25 -4.83
CA ILE A 68 -8.79 -6.32 -5.68
C ILE A 68 -7.61 -6.83 -6.52
N ASN A 69 -7.07 -7.98 -6.13
CA ASN A 69 -5.86 -8.54 -6.70
C ASN A 69 -6.11 -9.15 -8.09
N GLY A 70 -5.49 -8.56 -9.11
CA GLY A 70 -5.46 -9.07 -10.48
C GLY A 70 -4.17 -9.81 -10.85
N GLY A 71 -3.32 -10.11 -9.88
CA GLY A 71 -2.07 -10.85 -10.06
C GLY A 71 -2.17 -12.31 -9.63
N THR A 72 -1.10 -13.07 -9.89
CA THR A 72 -0.97 -14.49 -9.49
C THR A 72 -0.52 -14.65 -8.04
N LEU A 73 0.17 -13.67 -7.49
CA LEU A 73 0.67 -13.63 -6.11
C LEU A 73 0.38 -12.25 -5.54
N GLY A 74 -0.16 -12.20 -4.33
CA GLY A 74 -0.36 -10.97 -3.57
C GLY A 74 -0.59 -11.33 -2.11
N TYR A 75 0.07 -10.60 -1.21
CA TYR A 75 -0.06 -10.75 0.24
C TYR A 75 -1.06 -9.77 0.84
N LEU A 76 -1.39 -8.68 0.09
CA LEU A 76 -2.18 -7.55 0.58
C LEU A 76 -3.60 -7.51 -0.01
N GLY A 77 -3.94 -8.46 -0.91
CA GLY A 77 -5.22 -8.44 -1.60
C GLY A 77 -6.34 -9.09 -0.78
N ASP A 78 -7.40 -8.32 -0.53
CA ASP A 78 -8.59 -8.81 0.18
C ASP A 78 -9.48 -9.68 -0.70
N TYR A 79 -9.49 -9.40 -2.00
CA TYR A 79 -10.29 -10.09 -3.02
C TYR A 79 -9.48 -10.35 -4.27
N HIS A 80 -9.82 -11.41 -5.01
CA HIS A 80 -9.35 -11.60 -6.38
C HIS A 80 -10.27 -10.89 -7.39
N THR A 81 -9.75 -10.63 -8.60
CA THR A 81 -10.55 -9.98 -9.65
C THR A 81 -11.82 -10.74 -10.03
N ASN A 82 -11.87 -12.04 -9.87
CA ASN A 82 -13.08 -12.85 -10.05
C ASN A 82 -14.06 -12.77 -8.87
N GLU A 83 -13.70 -12.11 -7.79
CA GLU A 83 -14.51 -11.86 -6.59
C GLU A 83 -14.95 -10.40 -6.47
N TRP A 84 -14.80 -9.60 -7.52
CA TRP A 84 -15.10 -8.17 -7.50
C TRP A 84 -16.56 -7.89 -7.08
N GLU A 85 -17.52 -8.75 -7.46
CA GLU A 85 -18.92 -8.63 -7.06
C GLU A 85 -19.08 -8.75 -5.55
N LYS A 86 -18.33 -9.64 -4.92
CA LYS A 86 -18.30 -9.80 -3.47
C LYS A 86 -17.71 -8.56 -2.80
N ALA A 87 -16.63 -8.00 -3.34
CA ALA A 87 -16.02 -6.76 -2.83
C ALA A 87 -17.04 -5.60 -2.87
N VAL A 88 -17.76 -5.45 -3.97
CA VAL A 88 -18.83 -4.43 -4.10
C VAL A 88 -19.96 -4.68 -3.11
N PHE A 89 -20.43 -5.93 -3.00
CA PHE A 89 -21.49 -6.28 -2.05
C PHE A 89 -21.08 -5.98 -0.60
N ASP A 90 -19.87 -6.31 -0.21
CA ASP A 90 -19.36 -6.06 1.15
C ASP A 90 -19.24 -4.56 1.43
N LEU A 91 -18.82 -3.75 0.45
CA LEU A 91 -18.75 -2.29 0.56
C LEU A 91 -20.13 -1.62 0.67
N LEU A 92 -21.13 -2.15 -0.05
CA LEU A 92 -22.51 -1.61 -0.04
C LEU A 92 -23.34 -2.14 1.13
N SER A 93 -22.85 -3.17 1.84
CA SER A 93 -23.59 -3.76 2.96
C SER A 93 -23.60 -2.83 4.17
N ASP A 94 -24.66 -2.91 4.98
CA ASP A 94 -24.75 -2.17 6.26
C ASP A 94 -23.78 -2.70 7.33
N LYS A 95 -23.02 -3.76 7.04
CA LYS A 95 -22.03 -4.29 7.95
C LYS A 95 -20.79 -3.39 7.92
N THR A 96 -20.31 -3.01 9.10
CA THR A 96 -19.03 -2.31 9.22
C THR A 96 -17.92 -3.24 8.71
N PRO A 97 -17.17 -2.86 7.67
CA PRO A 97 -16.04 -3.65 7.22
C PRO A 97 -15.01 -3.80 8.35
N SER A 98 -14.36 -4.95 8.40
CA SER A 98 -13.18 -5.14 9.24
C SER A 98 -11.98 -4.57 8.51
N PHE A 99 -11.25 -3.66 9.14
CA PHE A 99 -10.00 -3.10 8.60
C PHE A 99 -8.82 -3.59 9.43
N GLU A 100 -7.75 -3.87 8.76
CA GLU A 100 -6.44 -4.03 9.38
C GLU A 100 -5.70 -2.70 9.31
N GLU A 101 -5.23 -2.23 10.48
CA GLU A 101 -4.51 -0.97 10.58
C GLU A 101 -3.01 -1.23 10.42
N HIS A 102 -2.39 -0.56 9.44
CA HIS A 102 -0.97 -0.63 9.20
C HIS A 102 -0.33 0.74 9.40
N ILE A 103 0.70 0.80 10.24
CA ILE A 103 1.45 2.03 10.50
C ILE A 103 2.62 2.09 9.51
N PRO A 104 2.71 3.12 8.66
CA PRO A 104 3.82 3.27 7.73
C PRO A 104 5.11 3.62 8.47
N LEU A 105 6.24 3.25 7.87
CA LEU A 105 7.54 3.79 8.28
C LEU A 105 7.62 5.25 7.87
N VAL A 106 8.20 6.06 8.75
CA VAL A 106 8.51 7.47 8.47
C VAL A 106 10.00 7.66 8.64
N CYS A 107 10.66 8.18 7.60
CA CYS A 107 12.05 8.56 7.63
C CYS A 107 12.18 10.06 7.37
N GLN A 108 13.04 10.72 8.13
CA GLN A 108 13.39 12.11 7.89
C GLN A 108 14.89 12.20 7.60
N ASP A 109 15.24 12.84 6.50
CA ASP A 109 16.64 13.14 6.20
C ASP A 109 17.13 14.37 6.99
N LYS A 110 18.44 14.59 6.94
CA LYS A 110 19.06 15.76 7.61
C LYS A 110 18.64 17.11 7.04
N SER A 111 18.01 17.14 5.87
CA SER A 111 17.45 18.35 5.24
C SER A 111 16.02 18.62 5.69
N GLY A 112 15.46 17.72 6.50
CA GLY A 112 14.09 17.81 7.01
C GLY A 112 13.02 17.21 6.08
N HIS A 113 13.40 16.57 4.97
CA HIS A 113 12.43 15.89 4.08
C HIS A 113 11.95 14.58 4.70
N PHE A 114 10.65 14.35 4.62
CA PHE A 114 10.01 13.14 5.08
C PHE A 114 9.77 12.16 3.93
N PHE A 115 10.04 10.89 4.20
CA PHE A 115 9.76 9.76 3.32
C PHE A 115 8.86 8.78 4.06
N TYR A 116 7.91 8.22 3.36
CA TYR A 116 6.96 7.25 3.91
C TYR A 116 7.05 5.94 3.13
N ALA A 117 6.92 4.82 3.82
CA ALA A 117 6.87 3.52 3.19
C ALA A 117 5.96 2.56 3.95
N ALA A 118 5.16 1.78 3.21
CA ALA A 118 4.38 0.68 3.78
C ALA A 118 5.29 -0.51 4.14
N ASN A 119 6.24 -0.85 3.27
CA ASN A 119 7.07 -2.04 3.42
C ASN A 119 8.42 -1.75 4.09
N ASP A 120 9.30 -1.03 3.39
CA ASP A 120 10.66 -0.80 3.84
C ASP A 120 11.22 0.53 3.33
N ILE A 121 12.21 1.05 4.04
CA ILE A 121 13.05 2.17 3.63
C ILE A 121 14.48 1.66 3.61
N SER A 122 15.12 1.75 2.47
CA SER A 122 16.48 1.29 2.26
C SER A 122 17.44 2.44 1.96
N MET A 123 18.58 2.45 2.61
CA MET A 123 19.73 3.31 2.31
C MET A 123 20.85 2.45 1.75
N ILE A 124 21.14 2.60 0.47
CA ILE A 124 22.10 1.75 -0.24
C ILE A 124 23.24 2.61 -0.78
N ALA A 125 24.47 2.21 -0.49
CA ALA A 125 25.65 2.82 -1.06
C ALA A 125 25.88 2.31 -2.50
N PRO A 126 26.01 3.22 -3.50
CA PRO A 126 26.01 2.79 -4.90
C PRO A 126 27.29 2.10 -5.35
N VAL A 127 28.41 2.27 -4.65
CA VAL A 127 29.73 1.82 -5.13
C VAL A 127 30.55 1.08 -4.06
N ARG A 128 30.56 1.58 -2.84
CA ARG A 128 31.43 1.05 -1.76
C ARG A 128 30.64 0.95 -0.47
N ALA A 129 31.06 0.00 0.37
CA ALA A 129 30.58 -0.06 1.73
C ALA A 129 30.83 1.27 2.48
N ILE A 130 29.90 1.70 3.26
CA ILE A 130 29.94 2.91 4.09
C ILE A 130 30.07 2.52 5.56
N ASN A 131 30.74 3.35 6.33
CA ASN A 131 30.75 3.24 7.79
C ASN A 131 29.57 4.04 8.34
N PHE A 132 28.80 3.44 9.22
CA PHE A 132 27.72 4.13 9.91
C PHE A 132 27.55 3.63 11.34
N ASP A 133 27.03 4.49 12.17
CA ASP A 133 26.55 4.18 13.50
C ASP A 133 25.05 4.03 13.48
N LEU A 134 24.53 2.93 14.01
CA LEU A 134 23.10 2.72 14.22
C LEU A 134 22.78 3.05 15.68
N LEU A 135 21.81 3.95 15.86
CA LEU A 135 21.30 4.32 17.16
C LEU A 135 19.81 3.93 17.24
N ILE A 136 19.39 3.41 18.38
CA ILE A 136 18.01 3.17 18.74
C ILE A 136 17.72 3.96 20.00
N ASP A 137 16.70 4.81 19.99
CA ASP A 137 16.34 5.68 21.12
C ASP A 137 17.53 6.53 21.64
N ASN A 138 18.36 7.01 20.71
CA ASN A 138 19.62 7.75 20.96
C ASN A 138 20.74 6.94 21.62
N GLU A 139 20.57 5.66 21.82
CA GLU A 139 21.61 4.76 22.28
C GLU A 139 22.28 4.05 21.09
N LYS A 140 23.62 4.08 21.07
CA LYS A 140 24.38 3.44 19.99
C LYS A 140 24.30 1.93 20.12
N LEU A 141 23.60 1.31 19.17
CA LEU A 141 23.48 -0.14 19.10
C LEU A 141 24.73 -0.78 18.48
N LEU A 142 25.21 -0.24 17.35
CA LEU A 142 26.39 -0.77 16.67
C LEU A 142 27.08 0.29 15.81
N ALA A 143 28.36 0.07 15.54
CA ALA A 143 29.12 0.72 14.49
C ALA A 143 29.53 -0.36 13.49
N THR A 144 29.29 -0.16 12.22
CA THR A 144 29.55 -1.19 11.20
C THR A 144 29.89 -0.59 9.85
N GLN A 145 30.43 -1.45 8.99
CA GLN A 145 30.64 -1.15 7.58
C GLN A 145 29.76 -2.08 6.76
N ALA A 146 28.88 -1.52 5.96
CA ALA A 146 27.99 -2.28 5.09
C ALA A 146 27.67 -1.54 3.79
N SER A 147 27.15 -2.27 2.81
CA SER A 147 26.68 -1.69 1.54
C SER A 147 25.34 -0.94 1.69
N GLY A 148 24.66 -1.08 2.81
CA GLY A 148 23.42 -0.37 3.08
C GLY A 148 22.76 -0.80 4.39
N LEU A 149 21.63 -0.18 4.65
CA LEU A 149 20.74 -0.47 5.76
C LEU A 149 19.31 -0.55 5.23
N ILE A 150 18.55 -1.51 5.68
CA ILE A 150 17.12 -1.65 5.42
C ILE A 150 16.40 -1.60 6.75
N VAL A 151 15.36 -0.79 6.82
CA VAL A 151 14.40 -0.77 7.93
C VAL A 151 13.04 -1.14 7.36
N CYS A 152 12.45 -2.22 7.85
CA CYS A 152 11.15 -2.69 7.39
C CYS A 152 10.06 -2.51 8.46
N SER A 153 8.83 -2.31 8.00
CA SER A 153 7.63 -2.44 8.82
C SER A 153 7.30 -3.93 9.04
N PRO A 154 6.39 -4.27 9.95
CA PRO A 154 5.86 -5.63 10.04
C PRO A 154 5.30 -6.13 8.69
N LEU A 155 4.62 -5.26 7.93
CA LEU A 155 4.09 -5.56 6.61
C LEU A 155 5.21 -5.86 5.60
N GLY A 156 6.32 -5.15 5.68
CA GLY A 156 7.49 -5.29 4.80
C GLY A 156 8.40 -6.48 5.12
N SER A 157 8.15 -7.21 6.21
CA SER A 157 9.01 -8.34 6.61
C SER A 157 9.13 -9.43 5.53
N THR A 158 8.09 -9.61 4.72
CA THR A 158 8.05 -10.57 3.60
C THR A 158 8.44 -9.97 2.25
N ALA A 159 8.80 -8.68 2.20
CA ALA A 159 9.19 -7.97 0.98
C ALA A 159 10.72 -8.01 0.76
N PHE A 160 11.35 -6.87 0.52
CA PHE A 160 12.80 -6.80 0.25
C PHE A 160 13.63 -7.29 1.44
N ASN A 161 13.17 -7.07 2.67
CA ASN A 161 13.82 -7.54 3.88
C ASN A 161 14.07 -9.04 3.85
N LEU A 162 13.08 -9.85 3.44
CA LEU A 162 13.23 -11.30 3.32
C LEU A 162 14.31 -11.72 2.31
N SER A 163 14.50 -10.95 1.23
CA SER A 163 15.49 -11.25 0.19
C SER A 163 16.94 -11.03 0.62
N VAL A 164 17.17 -10.42 1.78
CA VAL A 164 18.48 -10.14 2.37
C VAL A 164 18.66 -10.79 3.74
N ASP A 165 17.92 -11.87 4.00
CA ASP A 165 17.98 -12.67 5.24
C ASP A 165 17.64 -11.86 6.51
N GLY A 166 16.78 -10.87 6.38
CA GLY A 166 16.28 -10.04 7.47
C GLY A 166 14.96 -10.54 8.07
#